data_9336b5b114ac0545aa9ad8d90feec6fa
#
_entry.id   9336b5b114ac0545aa9ad8d90feec6fa
#
_cell.length_a   1.000
_cell.length_b   1.000
_cell.length_c   1.000
_cell.angle_alpha   90.00
_cell.angle_beta   90.00
_cell.angle_gamma   90.00
#
_symmetry.space_group_name_H-M   'P 1'
#
loop_
_entity.id
_entity.type
_entity.pdbx_description
1 polymer ?
#
loop_
_entity_poly.entity_id
_entity_poly.type
_entity_poly.pdbx_seq_one_letter_code
_entity_poly.pdbx_strand_id
1 'polypeptide(L)'
;RSFPQAYIWLQSNHFPVPGTSFMASVAIIPWLGSAFPGFIIGLHHRHRLYRFATYTGALLEALEVGDAEILLQICDRQHRLSVRAERSATGLLHSPTPQGMQGRIAETLGGTISLRLDRMDTRETILEQTGLHAGIDAAGDLPALLALLHRNS
;
A
#
# COMPACT_ATOMS: atom_id res chain seq x y z
N ARG A 1 11.44 -13.55 -22.34
CA ARG A 1 12.10 -13.11 -21.11
C ARG A 1 11.07 -12.64 -20.10
N SER A 2 11.06 -13.26 -18.93
CA SER A 2 10.16 -12.87 -17.86
C SER A 2 10.81 -11.83 -16.95
N PHE A 3 9.99 -10.94 -16.42
CA PHE A 3 10.42 -9.98 -15.40
C PHE A 3 10.04 -10.51 -14.02
N PRO A 4 10.77 -10.08 -12.97
CA PRO A 4 10.35 -10.41 -11.62
C PRO A 4 8.92 -9.96 -11.38
N GLN A 5 8.20 -10.73 -10.58
CA GLN A 5 6.85 -10.37 -10.18
C GLN A 5 6.86 -10.02 -8.71
N ALA A 6 6.13 -8.99 -8.36
CA ALA A 6 5.95 -8.59 -6.96
C ALA A 6 4.69 -7.74 -6.84
N TYR A 7 4.04 -7.84 -5.69
CA TYR A 7 2.90 -7.00 -5.40
C TYR A 7 2.76 -6.76 -3.90
N ILE A 8 2.08 -5.66 -3.58
CA ILE A 8 1.65 -5.31 -2.24
C ILE A 8 0.16 -5.01 -2.33
N TRP A 9 -0.61 -5.56 -1.42
CA TRP A 9 -2.06 -5.34 -1.30
C TRP A 9 -2.39 -4.98 0.12
N LEU A 10 -3.08 -3.84 0.31
CA LEU A 10 -3.54 -3.37 1.61
C LEU A 10 -5.01 -3.04 1.51
N GLN A 11 -5.79 -3.40 2.53
CA GLN A 11 -7.22 -3.10 2.56
C GLN A 11 -7.75 -3.05 3.98
N SER A 12 -8.64 -2.10 4.26
CA SER A 12 -9.49 -2.11 5.45
C SER A 12 -10.78 -1.34 5.20
N ASN A 13 -11.87 -1.87 5.75
CA ASN A 13 -13.19 -1.22 5.74
C ASN A 13 -13.69 -0.93 7.16
N HIS A 14 -12.82 -1.10 8.17
CA HIS A 14 -13.21 -1.00 9.58
C HIS A 14 -12.57 0.22 10.23
N PHE A 15 -12.99 1.41 9.79
CA PHE A 15 -12.53 2.67 10.34
C PHE A 15 -13.56 3.25 11.30
N PRO A 16 -13.14 4.09 12.27
CA PRO A 16 -14.07 4.68 13.24
C PRO A 16 -15.19 5.50 12.59
N VAL A 17 -14.91 6.21 11.51
CA VAL A 17 -15.93 6.98 10.80
C VAL A 17 -16.62 6.06 9.80
N PRO A 18 -17.95 5.84 9.92
CA PRO A 18 -18.69 5.01 8.96
C PRO A 18 -18.53 5.53 7.53
N GLY A 19 -18.44 4.61 6.58
CA GLY A 19 -18.25 4.95 5.18
C GLY A 19 -16.83 5.26 4.79
N THR A 20 -15.86 5.06 5.69
CA THR A 20 -14.45 5.17 5.36
C THR A 20 -13.91 3.79 4.99
N SER A 21 -13.27 3.70 3.82
CA SER A 21 -12.63 2.48 3.37
C SER A 21 -11.36 2.80 2.61
N PHE A 22 -10.43 1.86 2.63
CA PHE A 22 -9.11 2.05 2.03
C PHE A 22 -8.66 0.79 1.31
N MET A 23 -8.02 0.99 0.14
CA MET A 23 -7.30 -0.07 -0.55
C MET A 23 -6.05 0.50 -1.21
N ALA A 24 -5.02 -0.31 -1.29
CA ALA A 24 -3.81 0.02 -2.04
C ALA A 24 -3.28 -1.22 -2.73
N SER A 25 -2.87 -1.05 -3.97
CA SER A 25 -2.21 -2.09 -4.76
C SER A 25 -0.99 -1.48 -5.41
N VAL A 26 0.17 -2.08 -5.20
CA VAL A 26 1.43 -1.69 -5.84
C VAL A 26 2.05 -2.94 -6.43
N ALA A 27 2.47 -2.90 -7.69
CA ALA A 27 2.98 -4.08 -8.37
C ALA A 27 4.00 -3.72 -9.45
N ILE A 28 4.80 -4.71 -9.83
CA ILE A 28 5.65 -4.61 -11.01
C ILE A 28 4.78 -4.90 -12.24
N ILE A 29 4.71 -3.95 -13.16
CA ILE A 29 3.92 -4.08 -14.39
C ILE A 29 4.88 -4.22 -15.56
N PRO A 30 4.87 -5.37 -16.28
CA PRO A 30 5.68 -5.52 -17.49
C PRO A 30 5.06 -4.73 -18.63
N TRP A 31 5.89 -4.06 -19.42
CA TRP A 31 5.41 -3.26 -20.54
C TRP A 31 6.51 -3.10 -21.60
N LEU A 32 6.24 -3.55 -22.83
CA LEU A 32 7.10 -3.36 -24.00
C LEU A 32 8.57 -3.69 -23.74
N GLY A 33 8.84 -4.87 -23.19
CA GLY A 33 10.21 -5.32 -22.93
C GLY A 33 10.88 -4.69 -21.72
N SER A 34 10.14 -3.92 -20.94
CA SER A 34 10.61 -3.30 -19.71
C SER A 34 9.60 -3.54 -18.58
N ALA A 35 9.78 -2.88 -17.46
CA ALA A 35 8.86 -2.97 -16.35
C ALA A 35 8.81 -1.65 -15.61
N PHE A 36 7.65 -1.32 -15.02
CA PHE A 36 7.50 -0.14 -14.20
C PHE A 36 6.70 -0.47 -12.94
N PRO A 37 6.86 0.33 -11.87
CA PRO A 37 6.03 0.15 -10.68
C PRO A 37 4.68 0.81 -10.92
N GLY A 38 3.62 0.00 -10.97
CA GLY A 38 2.26 0.49 -11.12
C GLY A 38 1.55 0.48 -9.79
N PHE A 39 0.67 1.45 -9.55
CA PHE A 39 -0.09 1.50 -8.31
C PHE A 39 -1.47 2.08 -8.52
N ILE A 40 -2.39 1.62 -7.68
CA ILE A 40 -3.74 2.16 -7.55
C ILE A 40 -4.04 2.20 -6.06
N ILE A 41 -4.37 3.39 -5.56
CA ILE A 41 -4.68 3.60 -4.16
C ILE A 41 -5.98 4.38 -4.07
N GLY A 42 -6.92 3.89 -3.28
CA GLY A 42 -8.22 4.52 -3.10
C GLY A 42 -8.57 4.68 -1.63
N LEU A 43 -8.97 5.88 -1.26
CA LEU A 43 -9.50 6.19 0.06
C LEU A 43 -10.87 6.80 -0.12
N HIS A 44 -11.89 6.11 0.36
CA HIS A 44 -13.26 6.62 0.37
C HIS A 44 -13.56 7.18 1.76
N HIS A 45 -13.98 8.43 1.83
CA HIS A 45 -14.27 9.10 3.09
C HIS A 45 -15.30 10.20 2.87
N ARG A 46 -16.38 10.18 3.65
CA ARG A 46 -17.46 11.18 3.62
C ARG A 46 -18.00 11.41 2.20
N HIS A 47 -18.33 10.30 1.51
CA HIS A 47 -18.89 10.31 0.16
C HIS A 47 -17.93 10.82 -0.91
N ARG A 48 -16.65 10.92 -0.61
CA ARG A 48 -15.63 11.34 -1.56
C ARG A 48 -14.59 10.26 -1.74
N LEU A 49 -14.20 10.01 -3.00
CA LEU A 49 -13.12 9.09 -3.33
C LEU A 49 -11.85 9.89 -3.62
N TYR A 50 -10.82 9.63 -2.82
CA TYR A 50 -9.48 10.13 -3.07
C TYR A 50 -8.73 9.01 -3.80
N ARG A 51 -8.33 9.26 -5.05
CA ARG A 51 -7.67 8.26 -5.87
C ARG A 51 -6.28 8.72 -6.24
N PHE A 52 -5.31 7.83 -6.03
CA PHE A 52 -3.94 8.04 -6.44
C PHE A 52 -3.52 6.84 -7.28
N ALA A 53 -3.14 7.07 -8.51
CA ALA A 53 -2.77 5.98 -9.39
C ALA A 53 -1.67 6.42 -10.35
N THR A 54 -0.99 5.44 -10.93
CA THR A 54 0.03 5.73 -11.93
C THR A 54 -0.52 6.63 -13.03
N TYR A 55 -1.74 6.34 -13.48
CA TYR A 55 -2.36 7.09 -14.58
C TYR A 55 -2.94 8.44 -14.17
N THR A 56 -3.05 8.75 -12.88
CA THR A 56 -3.54 10.06 -12.43
C THR A 56 -2.41 11.07 -12.25
N GLY A 57 -1.17 10.66 -12.48
CA GLY A 57 -0.02 11.52 -12.26
C GLY A 57 0.38 11.63 -10.79
N ALA A 58 -0.14 10.75 -9.94
CA ALA A 58 0.28 10.70 -8.54
C ALA A 58 1.71 10.21 -8.44
N LEU A 59 2.40 10.64 -7.38
CA LEU A 59 3.78 10.29 -7.13
C LEU A 59 3.87 9.46 -5.85
N LEU A 60 4.41 8.25 -5.98
CA LEU A 60 4.70 7.40 -4.82
C LEU A 60 6.03 7.86 -4.23
N GLU A 61 5.95 8.61 -3.13
CA GLU A 61 7.11 9.27 -2.54
C GLU A 61 7.97 8.33 -1.72
N ALA A 62 7.36 7.35 -1.05
CA ALA A 62 8.07 6.41 -0.21
C ALA A 62 7.34 5.10 -0.13
N LEU A 63 8.08 4.02 -0.08
CA LEU A 63 7.56 2.68 0.19
C LEU A 63 8.63 1.90 0.92
N GLU A 64 8.32 1.45 2.13
CA GLU A 64 9.19 0.63 2.94
C GLU A 64 8.44 -0.62 3.35
N VAL A 65 9.04 -1.77 3.17
CA VAL A 65 8.45 -3.06 3.48
C VAL A 65 9.32 -3.79 4.49
N GLY A 66 8.80 -3.93 5.71
CA GLY A 66 9.43 -4.69 6.76
C GLY A 66 8.64 -5.96 7.08
N ASP A 67 9.14 -6.75 8.01
CA ASP A 67 8.47 -8.00 8.41
C ASP A 67 7.14 -7.74 9.13
N ALA A 68 7.06 -6.67 9.89
CA ALA A 68 5.90 -6.35 10.70
C ALA A 68 5.08 -5.19 10.16
N GLU A 69 5.65 -4.33 9.34
CA GLU A 69 4.93 -3.16 8.87
C GLU A 69 5.32 -2.75 7.44
N ILE A 70 4.41 -2.05 6.80
CA ILE A 70 4.61 -1.44 5.50
C ILE A 70 4.29 0.03 5.64
N LEU A 71 5.21 0.88 5.20
CA LEU A 71 5.03 2.33 5.17
C LEU A 71 4.93 2.79 3.72
N LEU A 72 3.94 3.62 3.44
CA LEU A 72 3.70 4.11 2.09
C LEU A 72 3.31 5.58 2.17
N GLN A 73 3.88 6.40 1.30
CA GLN A 73 3.50 7.81 1.18
C GLN A 73 3.33 8.16 -0.28
N ILE A 74 2.18 8.74 -0.60
CA ILE A 74 1.81 9.09 -1.96
C ILE A 74 1.20 10.48 -1.99
N CYS A 75 1.46 11.23 -3.06
CA CYS A 75 0.88 12.55 -3.20
C CYS A 75 0.45 12.83 -4.64
N ASP A 76 -0.42 13.77 -4.79
CA ASP A 76 -0.68 14.48 -6.03
C ASP A 76 -0.59 15.98 -5.76
N ARG A 77 -1.12 16.80 -6.66
CA ARG A 77 -1.05 18.26 -6.48
C ARG A 77 -1.89 18.75 -5.30
N GLN A 78 -2.91 18.01 -4.92
CA GLN A 78 -3.90 18.45 -3.94
C GLN A 78 -3.72 17.81 -2.57
N HIS A 79 -3.28 16.56 -2.52
CA HIS A 79 -3.27 15.78 -1.29
C HIS A 79 -2.00 14.94 -1.13
N ARG A 80 -1.66 14.69 0.13
CA ARG A 80 -0.66 13.69 0.51
C ARG A 80 -1.30 12.69 1.44
N LEU A 81 -1.13 11.42 1.14
CA LEU A 81 -1.62 10.32 1.94
C LEU A 81 -0.44 9.54 2.50
N SER A 82 -0.40 9.40 3.82
CA SER A 82 0.58 8.59 4.52
C SER A 82 -0.11 7.38 5.11
N VAL A 83 0.47 6.21 4.91
CA VAL A 83 -0.12 4.92 5.28
C VAL A 83 0.90 4.12 6.08
N ARG A 84 0.45 3.58 7.22
CA ARG A 84 1.21 2.60 7.98
C ARG A 84 0.34 1.37 8.16
N ALA A 85 0.77 0.25 7.60
CA ALA A 85 0.09 -1.03 7.74
C ALA A 85 0.91 -1.91 8.67
N GLU A 86 0.31 -2.41 9.75
CA GLU A 86 0.98 -3.24 10.74
C GLU A 86 0.28 -4.58 10.85
N ARG A 87 1.07 -5.66 10.75
CA ARG A 87 0.55 -7.01 10.97
C ARG A 87 0.40 -7.26 12.46
N SER A 88 -0.61 -8.04 12.82
CA SER A 88 -0.72 -8.51 14.20
C SER A 88 0.39 -9.54 14.46
N ALA A 89 0.79 -9.67 15.74
CA ALA A 89 1.74 -10.70 16.14
C ALA A 89 1.24 -12.10 15.78
N THR A 90 -0.07 -12.31 15.88
CA THR A 90 -0.69 -13.58 15.52
C THR A 90 -0.52 -13.89 14.03
N GLY A 91 -0.68 -12.89 13.18
CA GLY A 91 -0.48 -13.04 11.74
C GLY A 91 0.94 -13.44 11.38
N LEU A 92 1.92 -12.94 12.12
CA LEU A 92 3.32 -13.32 11.92
C LEU A 92 3.61 -14.75 12.36
N LEU A 93 2.94 -15.19 13.43
CA LEU A 93 3.15 -16.54 13.99
C LEU A 93 2.50 -17.62 13.14
N HIS A 94 1.48 -17.29 12.39
CA HIS A 94 0.79 -18.25 11.53
C HIS A 94 1.40 -18.28 10.14
N SER A 95 2.69 -18.54 10.11
CA SER A 95 3.42 -18.61 8.84
C SER A 95 2.83 -19.68 7.96
N PRO A 96 2.70 -19.41 6.67
CA PRO A 96 2.25 -20.42 5.73
C PRO A 96 3.26 -21.56 5.62
N THR A 97 2.86 -22.62 4.92
CA THR A 97 3.73 -23.75 4.67
C THR A 97 5.00 -23.33 3.92
N PRO A 98 6.07 -24.13 3.97
CA PRO A 98 7.30 -23.76 3.29
C PRO A 98 7.14 -23.37 1.84
N GLN A 99 6.23 -24.03 1.10
CA GLN A 99 5.98 -23.69 -0.30
C GLN A 99 5.40 -22.30 -0.47
N GLY A 100 4.61 -21.84 0.49
CA GLY A 100 4.01 -20.52 0.44
C GLY A 100 4.93 -19.41 0.93
N MET A 101 6.10 -19.78 1.46
CA MET A 101 7.00 -18.80 2.05
C MET A 101 7.94 -18.13 1.04
N GLN A 102 8.13 -18.72 -0.12
CA GLN A 102 9.10 -18.21 -1.08
C GLN A 102 8.66 -16.86 -1.65
N GLY A 103 9.36 -15.80 -1.23
CA GLY A 103 9.10 -14.47 -1.72
C GLY A 103 7.76 -13.90 -1.30
N ARG A 104 7.11 -14.50 -0.31
CA ARG A 104 5.80 -14.06 0.15
C ARG A 104 5.79 -13.79 1.63
N ILE A 105 5.23 -12.63 1.99
CA ILE A 105 4.92 -12.29 3.37
C ILE A 105 3.50 -12.79 3.64
N ALA A 106 3.31 -13.48 4.76
CA ALA A 106 2.02 -14.07 5.08
C ALA A 106 0.90 -13.03 5.09
N GLU A 107 -0.21 -13.36 4.43
CA GLU A 107 -1.41 -12.54 4.50
C GLU A 107 -1.96 -12.54 5.92
N THR A 108 -2.45 -11.40 6.37
CA THR A 108 -3.11 -11.28 7.66
C THR A 108 -4.40 -10.49 7.54
N LEU A 109 -5.40 -10.91 8.32
CA LEU A 109 -6.67 -10.21 8.45
C LEU A 109 -6.82 -9.56 9.83
N GLY A 110 -5.81 -9.66 10.66
CA GLY A 110 -5.81 -9.09 12.01
C GLY A 110 -4.98 -7.83 12.14
N GLY A 111 -4.52 -7.27 11.03
CA GLY A 111 -3.68 -6.09 11.05
C GLY A 111 -4.44 -4.79 11.21
N THR A 112 -3.67 -3.70 11.25
CA THR A 112 -4.21 -2.35 11.29
C THR A 112 -3.63 -1.52 10.15
N ILE A 113 -4.40 -0.55 9.68
CA ILE A 113 -3.92 0.42 8.71
C ILE A 113 -4.20 1.81 9.26
N SER A 114 -3.14 2.58 9.51
CA SER A 114 -3.24 3.96 9.96
C SER A 114 -3.07 4.88 8.77
N LEU A 115 -3.99 5.81 8.61
CA LEU A 115 -4.04 6.74 7.49
C LEU A 115 -3.95 8.17 7.98
N ARG A 116 -3.24 8.99 7.22
CA ARG A 116 -3.26 10.43 7.39
C ARG A 116 -3.34 11.08 6.01
N LEU A 117 -4.39 11.87 5.80
CA LEU A 117 -4.59 12.61 4.55
C LEU A 117 -4.48 14.10 4.82
N ASP A 118 -3.53 14.75 4.16
CA ASP A 118 -3.27 16.17 4.30
C ASP A 118 -3.52 16.90 2.98
N ARG A 119 -3.95 18.15 3.08
CA ARG A 119 -3.96 19.05 1.93
C ARG A 119 -2.55 19.55 1.65
N MET A 120 -2.20 19.65 0.39
CA MET A 120 -0.85 20.10 0.00
C MET A 120 -0.68 21.62 0.14
N ASP A 121 -1.75 22.41 -0.11
CA ASP A 121 -1.68 23.85 -0.08
C ASP A 121 -1.58 24.41 1.35
N THR A 122 -2.48 24.01 2.24
CA THR A 122 -2.55 24.51 3.61
C THR A 122 -1.86 23.62 4.63
N ARG A 123 -1.54 22.36 4.23
CA ARG A 123 -1.04 21.30 5.09
C ARG A 123 -2.03 20.91 6.19
N GLU A 124 -3.29 21.27 6.03
CA GLU A 124 -4.35 20.86 6.94
C GLU A 124 -4.60 19.36 6.83
N THR A 125 -4.74 18.70 7.98
CA THR A 125 -5.10 17.28 8.02
C THR A 125 -6.60 17.11 7.84
N ILE A 126 -7.00 16.41 6.78
CA ILE A 126 -8.40 16.13 6.49
C ILE A 126 -8.86 14.91 7.28
N LEU A 127 -7.99 13.91 7.43
CA LEU A 127 -8.33 12.63 8.01
C LEU A 127 -7.10 12.04 8.68
N GLU A 128 -7.29 11.53 9.90
CA GLU A 128 -6.28 10.73 10.58
C GLU A 128 -7.01 9.64 11.36
N GLN A 129 -6.95 8.40 10.88
CA GLN A 129 -7.70 7.28 11.43
C GLN A 129 -6.93 5.98 11.31
N THR A 130 -7.29 5.01 12.15
CA THR A 130 -6.75 3.66 12.10
C THR A 130 -7.88 2.68 11.83
N GLY A 131 -7.73 1.92 10.76
CA GLY A 131 -8.64 0.84 10.41
C GLY A 131 -8.18 -0.48 11.00
N LEU A 132 -9.16 -1.29 11.41
CA LEU A 132 -8.92 -2.61 12.01
C LEU A 132 -9.22 -3.70 10.99
N HIS A 133 -8.88 -4.93 11.37
CA HIS A 133 -9.13 -6.12 10.54
C HIS A 133 -8.59 -5.95 9.12
N ALA A 134 -7.43 -5.34 9.01
CA ALA A 134 -6.83 -5.05 7.73
C ALA A 134 -6.28 -6.31 7.07
N GLY A 135 -6.49 -6.42 5.76
CA GLY A 135 -5.78 -7.37 4.93
C GLY A 135 -4.46 -6.77 4.49
N ILE A 136 -3.37 -7.47 4.75
CA ILE A 136 -2.02 -7.04 4.38
C ILE A 136 -1.35 -8.21 3.69
N ASP A 137 -1.03 -8.06 2.40
CA ASP A 137 -0.38 -9.11 1.63
C ASP A 137 0.74 -8.49 0.80
N ALA A 138 1.88 -9.16 0.79
CA ALA A 138 3.01 -8.78 -0.04
C ALA A 138 3.71 -10.04 -0.51
N ALA A 139 4.01 -10.12 -1.79
CA ALA A 139 4.56 -11.32 -2.38
C ALA A 139 5.49 -11.01 -3.52
N GLY A 140 6.34 -11.99 -3.85
CA GLY A 140 7.23 -11.91 -4.98
C GLY A 140 8.55 -11.23 -4.66
N ASP A 141 9.19 -10.72 -5.69
CA ASP A 141 10.50 -10.06 -5.58
C ASP A 141 10.33 -8.61 -5.15
N LEU A 142 10.09 -8.40 -3.86
CA LEU A 142 9.90 -7.07 -3.30
C LEU A 142 11.14 -6.17 -3.49
N PRO A 143 12.38 -6.67 -3.34
CA PRO A 143 13.54 -5.82 -3.65
C PRO A 143 13.54 -5.28 -5.07
N ALA A 144 13.11 -6.07 -6.05
CA ALA A 144 13.00 -5.58 -7.43
C ALA A 144 11.97 -4.47 -7.57
N LEU A 145 10.82 -4.59 -6.89
CA LEU A 145 9.80 -3.54 -6.88
C LEU A 145 10.35 -2.24 -6.28
N LEU A 146 11.02 -2.33 -5.14
CA LEU A 146 11.61 -1.17 -4.48
C LEU A 146 12.69 -0.52 -5.35
N ALA A 147 13.49 -1.32 -6.05
CA ALA A 147 14.52 -0.80 -6.96
C ALA A 147 13.91 -0.01 -8.11
N LEU A 148 12.77 -0.47 -8.66
CA LEU A 148 12.07 0.26 -9.73
C LEU A 148 11.56 1.61 -9.24
N LEU A 149 11.04 1.66 -8.02
CA LEU A 149 10.57 2.91 -7.44
C LEU A 149 11.69 3.91 -7.24
N HIS A 150 12.85 3.47 -6.80
CA HIS A 150 14.01 4.34 -6.60
C HIS A 150 14.55 4.90 -7.91
N ARG A 151 14.45 4.15 -9.00
CA ARG A 151 14.90 4.62 -10.30
C ARG A 151 13.98 5.67 -10.91
N ASN A 152 12.71 5.69 -10.51
CA ASN A 152 11.69 6.58 -11.06
C ASN A 152 11.41 7.79 -10.16
N SER A 153 12.13 7.92 -9.06
CA SER A 153 11.98 9.06 -8.15
C SER A 153 12.99 10.18 -8.44
#